data_b38b25c8ea2e4acef1fa0e52898ef0f1
#
_entry.id   b38b25c8ea2e4acef1fa0e52898ef0f1
#
_cell.length_a   1.000
_cell.length_b   1.000
_cell.length_c   1.000
_cell.angle_alpha   90.00
_cell.angle_beta   90.00
_cell.angle_gamma   90.00
#
_symmetry.space_group_name_H-M   'P 1'
#
loop_
_entity.id
_entity.type
_entity.pdbx_description
1 polymer ?
#
loop_
_entity_poly.entity_id
_entity_poly.type
_entity_poly.pdbx_seq_one_letter_code
_entity_poly.pdbx_strand_id
1 'polypeptide(L)'
;SVIEKARYLVGGHRALSDYGHAGQEIYPITGKLSLLADWMESALKKDDVVVMVSGDPGYYSLLPWLKKRFAGNPIEVIPGISSVQSAFALITEPWQGALWLSFHGRIPDDEQLRYEKGKKMAFLTDHEHNPSYIAKYLIKKGWPKETRAAACEHISYENQHINTGM
;
A
#
# COMPACT_ATOMS: atom_id res chain seq x y z
N SER A 1 17.43 9.63 11.73
CA SER A 1 16.81 8.57 10.90
C SER A 1 17.48 8.51 9.53
N VAL A 2 17.19 7.48 8.74
CA VAL A 2 17.67 7.37 7.34
C VAL A 2 17.14 8.54 6.52
N ILE A 3 15.90 8.94 6.76
CA ILE A 3 15.26 10.07 6.07
C ILE A 3 15.99 11.38 6.35
N GLU A 4 16.36 11.66 7.59
CA GLU A 4 17.07 12.90 7.96
C GLU A 4 18.47 13.01 7.35
N LYS A 5 19.13 11.88 7.12
CA LYS A 5 20.48 11.84 6.53
C LYS A 5 20.47 11.81 5.00
N ALA A 6 19.32 11.54 4.40
CA ALA A 6 19.21 11.42 2.95
C ALA A 6 19.44 12.78 2.27
N ARG A 7 20.34 12.79 1.28
CA ARG A 7 20.46 13.92 0.36
C ARG A 7 19.34 13.92 -0.68
N TYR A 8 19.03 12.74 -1.22
CA TYR A 8 18.00 12.55 -2.25
C TYR A 8 16.81 11.82 -1.67
N LEU A 9 15.64 12.45 -1.69
CA LEU A 9 14.43 11.93 -1.08
C LEU A 9 13.29 11.87 -2.08
N VAL A 10 12.71 10.69 -2.25
CA VAL A 10 11.54 10.42 -3.09
C VAL A 10 10.36 10.04 -2.21
N GLY A 11 9.17 10.53 -2.53
CA GLY A 11 7.97 10.17 -1.76
C GLY A 11 6.68 10.75 -2.34
N GLY A 12 5.54 10.33 -1.82
CA GLY A 12 4.28 11.03 -2.08
C GLY A 12 4.33 12.47 -1.51
N HIS A 13 3.55 13.38 -2.08
CA HIS A 13 3.55 14.79 -1.68
C HIS A 13 3.44 15.00 -0.17
N ARG A 14 2.57 14.23 0.48
CA ARG A 14 2.39 14.31 1.92
C ARG A 14 3.63 13.85 2.69
N ALA A 15 4.19 12.68 2.36
CA ALA A 15 5.39 12.19 3.03
C ALA A 15 6.56 13.16 2.89
N LEU A 16 6.70 13.78 1.70
CA LEU A 16 7.72 14.81 1.48
C LEU A 16 7.45 16.08 2.31
N SER A 17 6.18 16.46 2.47
CA SER A 17 5.81 17.61 3.32
C SER A 17 6.06 17.34 4.80
N ASP A 18 5.77 16.12 5.27
CA ASP A 18 5.83 15.77 6.70
C ASP A 18 7.27 15.46 7.15
N TYR A 19 8.10 14.89 6.28
CA TYR A 19 9.43 14.38 6.64
C TYR A 19 10.60 14.98 5.86
N GLY A 20 10.34 15.70 4.78
CA GLY A 20 11.39 16.40 4.03
C GLY A 20 11.86 17.67 4.75
N HIS A 21 13.11 18.04 4.60
CA HIS A 21 13.67 19.25 5.20
C HIS A 21 14.61 19.99 4.26
N ALA A 22 14.97 21.23 4.64
CA ALA A 22 15.89 22.06 3.88
C ALA A 22 17.24 21.38 3.67
N GLY A 23 17.78 21.49 2.46
CA GLY A 23 19.06 20.87 2.06
C GLY A 23 18.93 19.52 1.37
N GLN A 24 17.73 18.92 1.35
CA GLN A 24 17.44 17.72 0.57
C GLN A 24 16.98 18.06 -0.85
N GLU A 25 17.42 17.27 -1.82
CA GLU A 25 16.87 17.29 -3.18
C GLU A 25 15.69 16.29 -3.22
N ILE A 26 14.46 16.81 -3.33
CA ILE A 26 13.23 16.00 -3.23
C ILE A 26 12.56 15.79 -4.58
N TYR A 27 11.95 14.62 -4.79
CA TYR A 27 11.16 14.30 -5.98
C TYR A 27 9.82 13.64 -5.62
N PRO A 28 8.68 14.21 -6.04
CA PRO A 28 7.38 13.63 -5.73
C PRO A 28 7.08 12.42 -6.61
N ILE A 29 6.57 11.35 -6.01
CA ILE A 29 6.02 10.21 -6.76
C ILE A 29 4.72 10.66 -7.43
N THR A 30 4.74 10.65 -8.75
CA THR A 30 3.56 10.90 -9.60
C THR A 30 3.29 9.67 -10.47
N GLY A 31 2.22 9.68 -11.26
CA GLY A 31 1.94 8.60 -12.22
C GLY A 31 3.00 8.44 -13.34
N LYS A 32 3.95 9.38 -13.47
CA LYS A 32 4.99 9.36 -14.50
C LYS A 32 6.28 8.71 -13.99
N LEU A 33 6.26 7.39 -13.82
CA LEU A 33 7.39 6.63 -13.27
C LEU A 33 8.66 6.69 -14.15
N SER A 34 8.55 6.97 -15.45
CA SER A 34 9.73 7.17 -16.32
C SER A 34 10.56 8.39 -15.90
N LEU A 35 9.91 9.51 -15.63
CA LEU A 35 10.60 10.73 -15.18
C LEU A 35 11.23 10.54 -13.80
N LEU A 36 10.56 9.80 -12.91
CA LEU A 36 11.13 9.42 -11.62
C LEU A 36 12.41 8.58 -11.82
N ALA A 37 12.36 7.61 -12.73
CA ALA A 37 13.53 6.78 -13.03
C ALA A 37 14.73 7.60 -13.50
N ASP A 38 14.52 8.51 -14.43
CA ASP A 38 15.59 9.35 -14.98
C ASP A 38 16.22 10.25 -13.90
N TRP A 39 15.38 10.81 -13.03
CA TRP A 39 15.84 11.60 -11.89
C TRP A 39 16.64 10.75 -10.89
N MET A 40 16.12 9.57 -10.54
CA MET A 40 16.81 8.65 -9.62
C MET A 40 18.15 8.17 -10.18
N GLU A 41 18.23 7.86 -11.48
CA GLU A 41 19.50 7.48 -12.12
C GLU A 41 20.55 8.59 -12.04
N SER A 42 20.12 9.82 -12.14
CA SER A 42 21.01 10.98 -12.01
C SER A 42 21.45 11.21 -10.57
N ALA A 43 20.56 10.98 -9.61
CA ALA A 43 20.84 11.10 -8.18
C ALA A 43 21.78 9.99 -7.68
N LEU A 44 21.52 8.73 -8.07
CA LEU A 44 22.32 7.54 -7.70
C LEU A 44 23.79 7.58 -8.17
N LYS A 45 24.12 8.41 -9.17
CA LYS A 45 25.51 8.67 -9.55
C LYS A 45 26.27 9.52 -8.53
N LYS A 46 25.57 10.16 -7.62
CA LYS A 46 26.13 11.12 -6.66
C LYS A 46 26.03 10.64 -5.22
N ASP A 47 24.90 10.00 -4.87
CA ASP A 47 24.64 9.53 -3.50
C ASP A 47 23.46 8.56 -3.50
N ASP A 48 23.16 7.97 -2.33
CA ASP A 48 22.01 7.12 -2.11
C ASP A 48 20.69 7.89 -2.23
N VAL A 49 19.66 7.21 -2.72
CA VAL A 49 18.30 7.74 -2.83
C VAL A 49 17.38 7.02 -1.84
N VAL A 50 16.77 7.76 -0.94
CA VAL A 50 15.75 7.24 -0.02
C VAL A 50 14.38 7.39 -0.64
N VAL A 51 13.63 6.28 -0.76
CA VAL A 51 12.27 6.25 -1.31
C VAL A 51 11.28 5.96 -0.21
N MET A 52 10.45 6.94 0.14
CA MET A 52 9.37 6.80 1.11
C MET A 52 8.09 6.30 0.44
N VAL A 53 7.46 5.31 1.01
CA VAL A 53 6.15 4.79 0.61
C VAL A 53 5.24 4.65 1.81
N SER A 54 3.93 4.64 1.60
CA SER A 54 2.97 4.42 2.68
C SER A 54 2.89 2.93 3.02
N GLY A 55 2.91 2.60 4.31
CA GLY A 55 2.81 1.24 4.80
C GLY A 55 4.08 0.41 4.55
N ASP A 56 3.93 -0.85 4.20
CA ASP A 56 5.05 -1.74 3.92
C ASP A 56 5.48 -1.66 2.45
N PRO A 57 6.78 -1.48 2.15
CA PRO A 57 7.28 -1.39 0.78
C PRO A 57 7.03 -2.63 -0.08
N GLY A 58 6.89 -3.80 0.54
CA GLY A 58 6.66 -5.08 -0.14
C GLY A 58 5.19 -5.37 -0.43
N TYR A 59 4.24 -4.57 0.12
CA TYR A 59 2.82 -4.85 -0.03
C TYR A 59 2.13 -3.88 -0.98
N TYR A 60 1.90 -4.31 -2.23
CA TYR A 60 1.28 -3.51 -3.31
C TYR A 60 1.85 -2.09 -3.43
N SER A 61 3.15 -1.95 -3.29
CA SER A 61 3.87 -0.69 -3.28
C SER A 61 4.92 -0.63 -4.39
N LEU A 62 5.82 0.33 -4.32
CA LEU A 62 6.78 0.65 -5.40
C LEU A 62 7.95 -0.35 -5.49
N LEU A 63 8.19 -1.17 -4.47
CA LEU A 63 9.35 -2.07 -4.41
C LEU A 63 9.52 -3.01 -5.63
N PRO A 64 8.46 -3.65 -6.17
CA PRO A 64 8.63 -4.50 -7.36
C PRO A 64 9.12 -3.73 -8.59
N TRP A 65 8.65 -2.49 -8.75
CA TRP A 65 9.10 -1.61 -9.84
C TRP A 65 10.55 -1.18 -9.63
N LEU A 66 10.94 -0.78 -8.42
CA LEU A 66 12.32 -0.41 -8.08
C LEU A 66 13.28 -1.57 -8.34
N LYS A 67 12.95 -2.78 -7.89
CA LYS A 67 13.77 -3.98 -8.12
C LYS A 67 13.97 -4.27 -9.61
N LYS A 68 12.94 -4.10 -10.42
CA LYS A 68 13.03 -4.31 -11.87
C LYS A 68 13.82 -3.22 -12.56
N ARG A 69 13.58 -1.96 -12.18
CA ARG A 69 14.17 -0.79 -12.87
C ARG A 69 15.63 -0.57 -12.51
N PHE A 70 16.01 -0.88 -11.26
CA PHE A 70 17.34 -0.69 -10.70
C PHE A 70 18.01 -2.00 -10.31
N ALA A 71 17.85 -3.05 -11.11
CA ALA A 71 18.32 -4.41 -10.80
C ALA A 71 19.84 -4.51 -10.54
N GLY A 72 20.64 -3.55 -10.99
CA GLY A 72 22.08 -3.48 -10.75
C GLY A 72 22.48 -2.74 -9.47
N ASN A 73 21.53 -2.12 -8.77
CA ASN A 73 21.80 -1.35 -7.56
C ASN A 73 21.41 -2.14 -6.32
N PRO A 74 22.17 -2.08 -5.22
CA PRO A 74 21.74 -2.62 -3.94
C PRO A 74 20.51 -1.85 -3.44
N ILE A 75 19.50 -2.58 -2.93
CA ILE A 75 18.30 -2.00 -2.34
C ILE A 75 18.16 -2.52 -0.93
N GLU A 76 18.25 -1.63 0.05
CA GLU A 76 17.87 -1.90 1.43
C GLU A 76 16.37 -1.60 1.61
N VAL A 77 15.64 -2.53 2.21
CA VAL A 77 14.21 -2.38 2.48
C VAL A 77 13.97 -2.25 3.97
N ILE A 78 13.47 -1.10 4.39
CA ILE A 78 13.04 -0.87 5.77
C ILE A 78 11.55 -1.21 5.84
N PRO A 79 11.14 -2.24 6.59
CA PRO A 79 9.74 -2.64 6.65
C PRO A 79 8.88 -1.61 7.37
N GLY A 80 7.62 -1.56 7.01
CA GLY A 80 6.60 -0.74 7.66
C GLY A 80 5.35 -1.55 8.00
N ILE A 81 4.44 -0.95 8.75
CA ILE A 81 3.15 -1.57 9.06
C ILE A 81 2.20 -1.28 7.90
N SER A 82 1.70 -2.33 7.25
CA SER A 82 0.72 -2.18 6.18
C SER A 82 -0.64 -1.74 6.71
N SER A 83 -1.45 -1.08 5.88
CA SER A 83 -2.83 -0.74 6.23
C SER A 83 -3.68 -1.98 6.58
N VAL A 84 -3.38 -3.13 5.99
CA VAL A 84 -4.04 -4.40 6.31
C VAL A 84 -3.71 -4.85 7.73
N GLN A 85 -2.44 -4.82 8.14
CA GLN A 85 -2.07 -5.15 9.53
C GLN A 85 -2.73 -4.21 10.52
N SER A 86 -2.74 -2.90 10.23
CA SER A 86 -3.42 -1.91 11.06
C SER A 86 -4.93 -2.15 11.13
N ALA A 87 -5.59 -2.49 10.01
CA ALA A 87 -7.01 -2.80 9.98
C ALA A 87 -7.35 -4.01 10.87
N PHE A 88 -6.57 -5.09 10.78
CA PHE A 88 -6.77 -6.26 11.64
C PHE A 88 -6.57 -5.96 13.12
N ALA A 89 -5.57 -5.12 13.46
CA ALA A 89 -5.37 -4.67 14.83
C ALA A 89 -6.57 -3.86 15.35
N LEU A 90 -7.12 -2.95 14.54
CA LEU A 90 -8.26 -2.12 14.89
C LEU A 90 -9.54 -2.92 15.17
N ILE A 91 -9.75 -4.04 14.48
CA ILE A 91 -10.89 -4.93 14.70
C ILE A 91 -10.59 -6.07 15.67
N THR A 92 -9.40 -6.07 16.27
CA THR A 92 -8.96 -7.11 17.23
C THR A 92 -9.02 -8.53 16.65
N GLU A 93 -8.66 -8.68 15.39
CA GLU A 93 -8.63 -9.97 14.69
C GLU A 93 -7.19 -10.34 14.27
N PRO A 94 -6.77 -11.59 14.38
CA PRO A 94 -5.49 -12.03 13.84
C PRO A 94 -5.53 -12.06 12.30
N TRP A 95 -4.53 -11.48 11.66
CA TRP A 95 -4.39 -11.53 10.20
C TRP A 95 -3.79 -12.84 9.68
N GLN A 96 -3.35 -13.71 10.56
CA GLN A 96 -2.80 -15.03 10.19
C GLN A 96 -3.85 -15.84 9.39
N GLY A 97 -3.40 -16.40 8.28
CA GLY A 97 -4.27 -17.17 7.37
C GLY A 97 -5.21 -16.33 6.50
N ALA A 98 -5.17 -15.00 6.61
CA ALA A 98 -5.94 -14.14 5.71
C ALA A 98 -5.26 -14.05 4.33
N LEU A 99 -6.06 -14.14 3.27
CA LEU A 99 -5.62 -13.84 1.91
C LEU A 99 -5.68 -12.33 1.67
N TRP A 100 -4.55 -11.73 1.29
CA TRP A 100 -4.43 -10.30 1.10
C TRP A 100 -4.43 -9.98 -0.39
N LEU A 101 -5.40 -9.21 -0.84
CA LEU A 101 -5.61 -8.87 -2.24
C LEU A 101 -5.77 -7.36 -2.42
N SER A 102 -5.72 -6.90 -3.65
CA SER A 102 -5.90 -5.49 -3.97
C SER A 102 -6.92 -5.32 -5.08
N PHE A 103 -7.93 -4.51 -4.81
CA PHE A 103 -8.83 -3.95 -5.80
C PHE A 103 -8.37 -2.55 -6.27
N HIS A 104 -7.28 -2.04 -5.74
CA HIS A 104 -6.77 -0.72 -6.12
C HIS A 104 -6.23 -0.74 -7.54
N GLY A 105 -6.96 -0.13 -8.47
CA GLY A 105 -6.64 -0.07 -9.89
C GLY A 105 -6.65 -1.42 -10.62
N ARG A 106 -7.27 -2.45 -10.04
CA ARG A 106 -7.35 -3.82 -10.60
C ARG A 106 -8.49 -4.61 -9.99
N ILE A 107 -8.80 -5.73 -10.60
CA ILE A 107 -9.68 -6.75 -10.02
C ILE A 107 -8.82 -8.00 -9.78
N PRO A 108 -8.81 -8.59 -8.57
CA PRO A 108 -8.13 -9.85 -8.30
C PRO A 108 -8.70 -10.99 -9.13
N ASP A 109 -7.91 -12.07 -9.26
CA ASP A 109 -8.32 -13.26 -9.98
C ASP A 109 -9.58 -13.88 -9.33
N ASP A 110 -10.55 -14.24 -10.16
CA ASP A 110 -11.83 -14.81 -9.75
C ASP A 110 -11.67 -16.07 -8.89
N GLU A 111 -10.66 -16.87 -9.18
CA GLU A 111 -10.38 -18.09 -8.43
C GLU A 111 -9.99 -17.78 -6.97
N GLN A 112 -9.22 -16.71 -6.75
CA GLN A 112 -8.86 -16.24 -5.43
C GLN A 112 -10.07 -15.72 -4.64
N LEU A 113 -11.10 -15.23 -5.33
CA LEU A 113 -12.31 -14.64 -4.75
C LEU A 113 -13.43 -15.64 -4.46
N ARG A 114 -13.27 -16.91 -4.82
CA ARG A 114 -14.27 -17.95 -4.53
C ARG A 114 -14.50 -18.10 -3.03
N TYR A 115 -15.76 -18.31 -2.69
CA TYR A 115 -16.14 -18.63 -1.31
C TYR A 115 -15.62 -19.99 -0.87
N GLU A 116 -15.02 -20.01 0.30
CA GLU A 116 -14.67 -21.20 1.04
C GLU A 116 -15.02 -20.97 2.51
N LYS A 117 -15.61 -21.96 3.17
CA LYS A 117 -15.99 -21.85 4.58
C LYS A 117 -14.75 -21.57 5.46
N GLY A 118 -14.81 -20.50 6.26
CA GLY A 118 -13.71 -20.09 7.13
C GLY A 118 -12.62 -19.25 6.42
N LYS A 119 -12.74 -19.00 5.13
CA LYS A 119 -11.81 -18.13 4.40
C LYS A 119 -11.89 -16.71 4.93
N LYS A 120 -10.73 -16.14 5.24
CA LYS A 120 -10.55 -14.76 5.67
C LYS A 120 -9.82 -14.00 4.57
N MET A 121 -10.31 -12.83 4.21
CA MET A 121 -9.69 -11.99 3.19
C MET A 121 -9.58 -10.54 3.63
N ALA A 122 -8.57 -9.86 3.12
CA ALA A 122 -8.39 -8.43 3.25
C ALA A 122 -8.13 -7.80 1.90
N PHE A 123 -8.66 -6.61 1.68
CA PHE A 123 -8.61 -5.92 0.41
C PHE A 123 -8.10 -4.49 0.55
N LEU A 124 -7.16 -4.10 -0.31
CA LEU A 124 -6.96 -2.70 -0.61
C LEU A 124 -8.05 -2.24 -1.57
N THR A 125 -8.61 -1.08 -1.31
CA THR A 125 -9.73 -0.49 -2.06
C THR A 125 -9.30 0.78 -2.78
N ASP A 126 -10.12 1.25 -3.69
CA ASP A 126 -10.03 2.57 -4.29
C ASP A 126 -11.43 3.21 -4.38
N HIS A 127 -11.53 4.37 -5.03
CA HIS A 127 -12.80 5.09 -5.15
C HIS A 127 -13.85 4.31 -5.94
N GLU A 128 -13.44 3.63 -7.01
CA GLU A 128 -14.34 2.83 -7.86
C GLU A 128 -14.66 1.48 -7.20
N HIS A 129 -13.63 0.80 -6.71
CA HIS A 129 -13.74 -0.48 -6.01
C HIS A 129 -13.81 -0.26 -4.50
N ASN A 130 -14.84 0.44 -4.06
CA ASN A 130 -15.12 0.72 -2.67
C ASN A 130 -15.69 -0.52 -1.93
N PRO A 131 -15.82 -0.51 -0.59
CA PRO A 131 -16.33 -1.65 0.17
C PRO A 131 -17.70 -2.17 -0.31
N SER A 132 -18.62 -1.27 -0.71
CA SER A 132 -19.94 -1.65 -1.23
C SER A 132 -19.86 -2.38 -2.56
N TYR A 133 -18.96 -1.95 -3.45
CA TYR A 133 -18.70 -2.64 -4.71
C TYR A 133 -18.17 -4.04 -4.45
N ILE A 134 -17.16 -4.16 -3.59
CA ILE A 134 -16.51 -5.45 -3.26
C ILE A 134 -17.51 -6.41 -2.64
N ALA A 135 -18.33 -5.97 -1.68
CA ALA A 135 -19.37 -6.80 -1.08
C ALA A 135 -20.34 -7.36 -2.13
N LYS A 136 -20.85 -6.52 -3.03
CA LYS A 136 -21.73 -6.95 -4.13
C LYS A 136 -21.03 -7.91 -5.08
N TYR A 137 -19.76 -7.68 -5.37
CA TYR A 137 -18.94 -8.54 -6.23
C TYR A 137 -18.76 -9.94 -5.61
N LEU A 138 -18.41 -10.01 -4.33
CA LEU A 138 -18.24 -11.27 -3.60
C LEU A 138 -19.55 -12.06 -3.49
N ILE A 139 -20.67 -11.40 -3.22
CA ILE A 139 -22.01 -12.05 -3.20
C ILE A 139 -22.31 -12.70 -4.56
N LYS A 140 -21.99 -12.04 -5.68
CA LYS A 140 -22.12 -12.63 -7.03
C LYS A 140 -21.19 -13.84 -7.25
N LYS A 141 -20.09 -13.95 -6.49
CA LYS A 141 -19.16 -15.07 -6.50
C LYS A 141 -19.51 -16.18 -5.49
N GLY A 142 -20.69 -16.10 -4.88
CA GLY A 142 -21.23 -17.15 -4.00
C GLY A 142 -20.98 -16.92 -2.51
N TRP A 143 -20.49 -15.74 -2.09
CA TRP A 143 -20.34 -15.43 -0.69
C TRP A 143 -21.71 -15.22 -0.04
N PRO A 144 -21.95 -15.81 1.17
CA PRO A 144 -23.16 -15.57 1.94
C PRO A 144 -23.34 -14.07 2.25
N LYS A 145 -24.58 -13.59 2.21
CA LYS A 145 -24.89 -12.18 2.57
C LYS A 145 -24.57 -11.86 4.02
N GLU A 146 -24.61 -12.89 4.86
CA GLU A 146 -24.32 -12.84 6.30
C GLU A 146 -22.82 -12.89 6.62
N THR A 147 -21.97 -12.81 5.59
CA THR A 147 -20.52 -12.76 5.79
C THR A 147 -20.14 -11.51 6.58
N ARG A 148 -19.44 -11.70 7.70
CA ARG A 148 -18.92 -10.57 8.49
C ARG A 148 -17.90 -9.78 7.68
N ALA A 149 -18.02 -8.47 7.68
CA ALA A 149 -17.13 -7.56 7.01
C ALA A 149 -16.76 -6.36 7.90
N ALA A 150 -15.58 -5.80 7.67
CA ALA A 150 -15.17 -4.53 8.26
C ALA A 150 -14.55 -3.65 7.17
N ALA A 151 -14.93 -2.39 7.14
CA ALA A 151 -14.28 -1.36 6.33
C ALA A 151 -13.56 -0.39 7.28
N CYS A 152 -12.25 -0.25 7.09
CA CYS A 152 -11.42 0.66 7.87
C CYS A 152 -10.91 1.77 6.95
N GLU A 153 -11.26 2.99 7.29
CA GLU A 153 -10.95 4.18 6.49
C GLU A 153 -10.08 5.14 7.28
N HIS A 154 -9.22 5.89 6.60
CA HIS A 154 -8.33 6.87 7.20
C HIS A 154 -7.54 6.35 8.42
N ILE A 155 -7.04 5.11 8.31
CA ILE A 155 -6.30 4.45 9.39
C ILE A 155 -5.12 5.31 9.84
N SER A 156 -5.00 5.53 11.16
CA SER A 156 -3.99 6.37 11.82
C SER A 156 -4.15 7.88 11.60
N TYR A 157 -5.31 8.34 11.12
CA TYR A 157 -5.65 9.75 11.01
C TYR A 157 -6.72 10.14 12.04
N GLU A 158 -6.87 11.43 12.33
CA GLU A 158 -7.88 11.95 13.25
C GLU A 158 -9.32 11.56 12.87
N ASN A 159 -9.58 11.45 11.56
CA ASN A 159 -10.86 11.05 11.00
C ASN A 159 -10.94 9.54 10.70
N GLN A 160 -10.15 8.72 11.41
CA GLN A 160 -10.22 7.26 11.30
C GLN A 160 -11.64 6.76 11.55
N HIS A 161 -12.13 5.93 10.67
CA HIS A 161 -13.47 5.36 10.76
C HIS A 161 -13.44 3.85 10.54
N ILE A 162 -14.21 3.12 11.35
CA ILE A 162 -14.37 1.67 11.24
C ILE A 162 -15.86 1.38 11.13
N ASN A 163 -16.26 0.76 10.05
CA ASN A 163 -17.62 0.29 9.84
C ASN A 163 -17.61 -1.23 9.80
N THR A 164 -18.34 -1.87 10.73
CA THR A 164 -18.47 -3.32 10.81
C THR A 164 -19.91 -3.72 10.52
N GLY A 165 -20.10 -4.82 9.79
CA GLY A 165 -21.42 -5.30 9.42
C GLY A 165 -21.41 -6.75 8.91
N MET A 166 -22.60 -7.18 8.54
CA MET A 166 -22.85 -8.43 7.82
C MET A 166 -23.37 -8.08 6.42
#